data_29376b25195c4862a35507605a24e99c
#
_entry.id   29376b25195c4862a35507605a24e99c
#
_cell.length_a   1.000
_cell.length_b   1.000
_cell.length_c   1.000
_cell.angle_alpha   90.00
_cell.angle_beta   90.00
_cell.angle_gamma   90.00
#
_symmetry.space_group_name_H-M   'P 1'
#
loop_
_entity.id
_entity.type
_entity.pdbx_description
1 polymer ?
#
loop_
_entity_poly.entity_id
_entity_poly.type
_entity_poly.pdbx_seq_one_letter_code
_entity_poly.pdbx_strand_id
1 'polypeptide(L)'
;VAEPISEVEALPVTHIMIPDTQAKLDVPTDHLNWIGMFIVEEYHNKNIKIVHIGDHADMPSLSHWDVGKKKMEGRRYQDDLDSANEAWRVLNQPLYDFNAGRKKTKQKIWNPERYITLGNHEDRINRTIDANPQLEGMLSLDKLDYEKSGWRVSDYTQPICLDGVFYSHYFYNPMTGKPYGGQNIETRLKTIGHTFSMGHQQTLMYGLRFVAGKSQHGLVAGACYLHDEDYKGPQGNAHWR
;
A
#
# COMPACT_ATOMS: atom_id res chain seq x y z
N VAL A 1 37.19 -28.82 -15.96
CA VAL A 1 36.83 -27.52 -15.40
C VAL A 1 35.57 -27.11 -16.14
N ALA A 2 34.40 -27.14 -15.46
CA ALA A 2 33.17 -26.70 -16.05
C ALA A 2 33.25 -25.16 -16.20
N GLU A 3 32.93 -24.65 -17.39
CA GLU A 3 32.81 -23.22 -17.61
C GLU A 3 31.67 -22.67 -16.75
N PRO A 4 31.82 -21.51 -16.11
CA PRO A 4 30.73 -20.91 -15.37
C PRO A 4 29.60 -20.59 -16.33
N ILE A 5 28.40 -21.08 -16.01
CA ILE A 5 27.15 -20.69 -16.69
C ILE A 5 27.08 -19.16 -16.56
N SER A 6 27.11 -18.45 -17.68
CA SER A 6 26.91 -17.00 -17.68
C SER A 6 25.49 -16.76 -17.16
N GLU A 7 25.36 -16.27 -15.94
CA GLU A 7 24.10 -15.69 -15.48
C GLU A 7 23.76 -14.56 -16.44
N VAL A 8 22.68 -14.73 -17.20
CA VAL A 8 22.10 -13.61 -17.96
C VAL A 8 21.71 -12.58 -16.90
N GLU A 9 22.46 -11.48 -16.80
CA GLU A 9 22.08 -10.38 -15.93
C GLU A 9 20.66 -9.94 -16.28
N ALA A 10 19.71 -10.29 -15.43
CA ALA A 10 18.35 -9.79 -15.56
C ALA A 10 18.38 -8.27 -15.47
N LEU A 11 17.70 -7.61 -16.42
CA LEU A 11 17.60 -6.14 -16.38
C LEU A 11 17.06 -5.69 -15.01
N PRO A 12 17.65 -4.65 -14.41
CA PRO A 12 17.22 -4.17 -13.11
C PRO A 12 15.74 -3.78 -13.14
N VAL A 13 14.99 -4.23 -12.13
CA VAL A 13 13.58 -3.90 -11.96
C VAL A 13 13.46 -2.76 -10.95
N THR A 14 12.74 -1.71 -11.30
CA THR A 14 12.44 -0.62 -10.37
C THR A 14 11.11 -0.87 -9.67
N HIS A 15 11.11 -0.87 -8.34
CA HIS A 15 9.87 -0.93 -7.57
C HIS A 15 9.47 0.48 -7.15
N ILE A 16 8.24 0.85 -7.48
CA ILE A 16 7.63 2.11 -7.04
C ILE A 16 6.66 1.76 -5.93
N MET A 17 6.93 2.24 -4.72
CA MET A 17 6.09 1.99 -3.56
C MET A 17 5.24 3.22 -3.26
N ILE A 18 3.94 2.99 -3.07
CA ILE A 18 2.95 3.98 -2.65
C ILE A 18 2.56 3.64 -1.21
N PRO A 19 2.87 4.50 -0.22
CA PRO A 19 2.50 4.25 1.17
C PRO A 19 1.03 4.60 1.44
N ASP A 20 0.64 4.45 2.71
CA ASP A 20 -0.70 4.70 3.25
C ASP A 20 -1.32 5.99 2.69
N THR A 21 -2.41 5.88 1.95
CA THR A 21 -3.11 7.01 1.32
C THR A 21 -4.37 7.44 2.07
N GLN A 22 -4.92 6.59 2.90
CA GLN A 22 -6.02 6.81 3.84
C GLN A 22 -7.18 7.64 3.26
N ALA A 23 -7.66 7.22 2.09
CA ALA A 23 -8.77 7.88 1.41
C ALA A 23 -10.07 7.71 2.21
N LYS A 24 -10.76 8.82 2.40
CA LYS A 24 -12.05 8.94 3.09
C LYS A 24 -12.82 10.13 2.59
N LEU A 25 -14.05 10.28 3.04
CA LEU A 25 -14.89 11.44 2.67
C LEU A 25 -14.23 12.77 3.09
N ASP A 26 -14.41 13.79 2.26
CA ASP A 26 -13.97 15.18 2.49
C ASP A 26 -12.45 15.38 2.65
N VAL A 27 -11.62 14.47 2.13
CA VAL A 27 -10.17 14.68 2.09
C VAL A 27 -9.67 14.88 0.65
N PRO A 28 -8.61 15.68 0.45
CA PRO A 28 -8.05 15.90 -0.89
C PRO A 28 -7.37 14.64 -1.41
N THR A 29 -7.61 14.30 -2.68
CA THR A 29 -7.03 13.14 -3.37
C THR A 29 -6.28 13.51 -4.66
N ASP A 30 -6.21 14.79 -5.03
CA ASP A 30 -5.59 15.27 -6.27
C ASP A 30 -4.13 14.85 -6.41
N HIS A 31 -3.39 14.76 -5.30
CA HIS A 31 -2.01 14.30 -5.27
C HIS A 31 -1.86 12.86 -5.81
N LEU A 32 -2.88 12.03 -5.72
CA LEU A 32 -2.86 10.67 -6.28
C LEU A 32 -2.81 10.72 -7.81
N ASN A 33 -3.48 11.69 -8.44
CA ASN A 33 -3.35 11.90 -9.87
C ASN A 33 -1.91 12.29 -10.26
N TRP A 34 -1.28 13.17 -9.49
CA TRP A 34 0.12 13.55 -9.73
C TRP A 34 1.08 12.36 -9.61
N ILE A 35 0.84 11.46 -8.66
CA ILE A 35 1.61 10.22 -8.52
C ILE A 35 1.42 9.34 -9.77
N GLY A 36 0.18 9.15 -10.20
CA GLY A 36 -0.13 8.40 -11.42
C GLY A 36 0.52 8.99 -12.66
N MET A 37 0.48 10.33 -12.82
CA MET A 37 1.17 11.05 -13.90
C MET A 37 2.67 10.85 -13.84
N PHE A 38 3.29 11.05 -12.69
CA PHE A 38 4.73 10.83 -12.48
C PHE A 38 5.15 9.42 -12.86
N ILE A 39 4.38 8.41 -12.46
CA ILE A 39 4.66 7.00 -12.82
C ILE A 39 4.62 6.81 -14.33
N VAL A 40 3.63 7.37 -15.01
CA VAL A 40 3.50 7.25 -16.46
C VAL A 40 4.64 8.00 -17.17
N GLU A 41 4.88 9.25 -16.81
CA GLU A 41 5.86 10.12 -17.48
C GLU A 41 7.28 9.58 -17.34
N GLU A 42 7.68 9.18 -16.13
CA GLU A 42 9.05 8.78 -15.83
C GLU A 42 9.35 7.31 -16.13
N TYR A 43 8.32 6.44 -16.13
CA TYR A 43 8.57 4.99 -16.09
C TYR A 43 7.90 4.18 -17.19
N HIS A 44 7.09 4.75 -18.09
CA HIS A 44 6.37 3.96 -19.12
C HIS A 44 7.27 3.16 -20.07
N ASN A 45 8.56 3.47 -20.15
CA ASN A 45 9.54 2.73 -20.93
C ASN A 45 10.51 1.88 -20.09
N LYS A 46 10.26 1.77 -18.79
CA LYS A 46 11.15 1.07 -17.85
C LYS A 46 10.50 -0.23 -17.37
N ASN A 47 11.32 -1.16 -16.92
CA ASN A 47 10.87 -2.38 -16.26
C ASN A 47 10.54 -2.05 -14.79
N ILE A 48 9.26 -1.95 -14.47
CA ILE A 48 8.80 -1.55 -13.14
C ILE A 48 7.75 -2.48 -12.57
N LYS A 49 7.66 -2.48 -11.24
CA LYS A 49 6.53 -2.98 -10.46
C LYS A 49 6.03 -1.87 -9.55
N ILE A 50 4.72 -1.73 -9.42
CA ILE A 50 4.09 -0.75 -8.55
C ILE A 50 3.50 -1.49 -7.37
N VAL A 51 3.81 -1.05 -6.16
CA VAL A 51 3.36 -1.69 -4.92
C VAL A 51 2.68 -0.64 -4.04
N HIS A 52 1.38 -0.76 -3.83
CA HIS A 52 0.67 -0.03 -2.78
C HIS A 52 0.74 -0.83 -1.50
N ILE A 53 1.20 -0.21 -0.41
CA ILE A 53 1.51 -0.94 0.83
C ILE A 53 0.32 -1.08 1.79
N GLY A 54 -0.91 -0.82 1.32
CA GLY A 54 -2.15 -0.93 2.10
C GLY A 54 -2.57 0.38 2.76
N ASP A 55 -3.64 0.32 3.54
CA ASP A 55 -4.32 1.48 4.12
C ASP A 55 -4.62 2.56 3.06
N HIS A 56 -5.11 2.10 1.88
CA HIS A 56 -5.66 3.00 0.89
C HIS A 56 -7.02 3.51 1.32
N ALA A 57 -7.92 2.62 1.68
CA ALA A 57 -9.23 2.94 2.21
C ALA A 57 -9.16 3.12 3.73
N ASP A 58 -9.49 4.30 4.24
CA ASP A 58 -9.46 4.54 5.70
C ASP A 58 -10.58 3.79 6.45
N MET A 59 -11.77 3.62 5.84
CA MET A 59 -12.93 2.93 6.42
C MET A 59 -13.31 3.43 7.82
N PRO A 60 -13.48 4.75 8.04
CA PRO A 60 -13.73 5.31 9.35
C PRO A 60 -15.09 4.89 9.96
N SER A 61 -16.09 4.55 9.14
CA SER A 61 -17.38 4.08 9.64
C SER A 61 -17.31 2.72 10.35
N LEU A 62 -16.25 1.93 10.06
CA LEU A 62 -16.00 0.63 10.66
C LEU A 62 -14.94 0.66 11.77
N SER A 63 -14.54 1.86 12.23
CA SER A 63 -13.55 2.02 13.30
C SER A 63 -14.12 1.61 14.65
N HIS A 64 -13.71 0.47 15.18
CA HIS A 64 -14.09 0.03 16.53
C HIS A 64 -13.56 0.95 17.64
N TRP A 65 -12.46 1.67 17.40
CA TRP A 65 -11.90 2.64 18.35
C TRP A 65 -12.77 3.86 18.55
N ASP A 66 -13.68 4.14 17.61
CA ASP A 66 -14.49 5.34 17.58
C ASP A 66 -15.95 5.11 17.98
N VAL A 67 -16.32 3.86 18.26
CA VAL A 67 -17.65 3.51 18.71
C VAL A 67 -18.03 4.34 19.94
N GLY A 68 -19.22 4.97 19.90
CA GLY A 68 -19.73 5.83 20.94
C GLY A 68 -19.11 7.24 21.00
N LYS A 69 -18.18 7.59 20.12
CA LYS A 69 -17.62 8.95 20.03
C LYS A 69 -18.41 9.80 19.02
N LYS A 70 -18.46 11.11 19.28
CA LYS A 70 -19.14 12.11 18.44
C LYS A 70 -18.69 12.03 16.97
N LYS A 71 -17.44 11.72 16.70
CA LYS A 71 -16.90 11.61 15.34
C LYS A 71 -17.46 10.45 14.51
N MET A 72 -18.22 9.53 15.12
CA MET A 72 -18.96 8.49 14.40
C MET A 72 -20.29 8.99 13.83
N GLU A 73 -20.73 10.17 14.25
CA GLU A 73 -21.99 10.74 13.78
C GLU A 73 -21.95 10.97 12.26
N GLY A 74 -22.94 10.47 11.56
CA GLY A 74 -23.07 10.62 10.11
C GLY A 74 -22.16 9.72 9.25
N ARG A 75 -21.19 8.99 9.80
CA ARG A 75 -20.34 8.08 9.02
C ARG A 75 -21.14 6.92 8.44
N ARG A 76 -20.89 6.60 7.16
CA ARG A 76 -21.56 5.55 6.41
C ARG A 76 -20.53 4.70 5.66
N TYR A 77 -20.74 3.39 5.67
CA TYR A 77 -19.90 2.45 4.92
C TYR A 77 -19.88 2.74 3.43
N GLN A 78 -21.01 3.16 2.85
CA GLN A 78 -21.06 3.48 1.42
C GLN A 78 -20.19 4.70 1.09
N ASP A 79 -20.18 5.72 1.94
CA ASP A 79 -19.34 6.91 1.74
C ASP A 79 -17.84 6.56 1.80
N ASP A 80 -17.48 5.61 2.68
CA ASP A 80 -16.12 5.10 2.77
C ASP A 80 -15.71 4.37 1.49
N LEU A 81 -16.58 3.50 0.95
CA LEU A 81 -16.35 2.79 -0.30
C LEU A 81 -16.23 3.75 -1.48
N ASP A 82 -17.17 4.68 -1.60
CA ASP A 82 -17.21 5.63 -2.73
C ASP A 82 -15.97 6.51 -2.73
N SER A 83 -15.56 6.99 -1.56
CA SER A 83 -14.35 7.81 -1.41
C SER A 83 -13.08 7.02 -1.73
N ALA A 84 -12.96 5.78 -1.25
CA ALA A 84 -11.82 4.93 -1.53
C ALA A 84 -11.74 4.58 -3.03
N ASN A 85 -12.85 4.17 -3.65
CA ASN A 85 -12.88 3.81 -5.06
C ASN A 85 -12.63 5.03 -5.96
N GLU A 86 -13.12 6.20 -5.60
CA GLU A 86 -12.82 7.43 -6.34
C GLU A 86 -11.33 7.80 -6.24
N ALA A 87 -10.75 7.75 -5.05
CA ALA A 87 -9.32 8.00 -4.87
C ALA A 87 -8.47 6.98 -5.66
N TRP A 88 -8.89 5.71 -5.67
CA TRP A 88 -8.26 4.66 -6.47
C TRP A 88 -8.35 4.93 -7.97
N ARG A 89 -9.50 5.40 -8.43
CA ARG A 89 -9.71 5.81 -9.82
C ARG A 89 -8.79 6.99 -10.18
N VAL A 90 -8.68 7.99 -9.30
CA VAL A 90 -7.81 9.16 -9.49
C VAL A 90 -6.34 8.74 -9.65
N LEU A 91 -5.85 7.81 -8.83
CA LEU A 91 -4.49 7.26 -8.94
C LEU A 91 -4.24 6.55 -10.29
N ASN A 92 -5.22 5.77 -10.76
CA ASN A 92 -5.06 4.96 -11.97
C ASN A 92 -5.42 5.69 -13.27
N GLN A 93 -6.11 6.83 -13.20
CA GLN A 93 -6.58 7.58 -14.37
C GLN A 93 -5.47 7.92 -15.37
N PRO A 94 -4.28 8.42 -14.95
CA PRO A 94 -3.21 8.74 -15.90
C PRO A 94 -2.75 7.52 -16.73
N LEU A 95 -2.71 6.33 -16.14
CA LEU A 95 -2.39 5.10 -16.87
C LEU A 95 -3.47 4.75 -17.90
N TYR A 96 -4.74 4.93 -17.54
CA TYR A 96 -5.85 4.68 -18.45
C TYR A 96 -5.83 5.65 -19.64
N ASP A 97 -5.62 6.94 -19.38
CA ASP A 97 -5.55 7.99 -20.42
C ASP A 97 -4.35 7.77 -21.35
N PHE A 98 -3.20 7.46 -20.81
CA PHE A 98 -2.01 7.09 -21.56
C PHE A 98 -2.28 5.91 -22.51
N ASN A 99 -2.89 4.84 -21.99
CA ASN A 99 -3.20 3.65 -22.76
C ASN A 99 -4.33 3.90 -23.79
N ALA A 100 -5.28 4.77 -23.49
CA ALA A 100 -6.29 5.20 -24.46
C ALA A 100 -5.66 5.92 -25.66
N GLY A 101 -4.66 6.79 -25.40
CA GLY A 101 -3.86 7.43 -26.44
C GLY A 101 -3.10 6.42 -27.31
N ARG A 102 -2.45 5.45 -26.68
CA ARG A 102 -1.70 4.37 -27.39
C ARG A 102 -2.61 3.50 -28.26
N LYS A 103 -3.81 3.17 -27.75
CA LYS A 103 -4.81 2.42 -28.54
C LYS A 103 -5.23 3.19 -29.80
N LYS A 104 -5.49 4.51 -29.70
CA LYS A 104 -5.84 5.36 -30.84
C LYS A 104 -4.74 5.38 -31.91
N THR A 105 -3.49 5.31 -31.50
CA THR A 105 -2.32 5.30 -32.39
C THR A 105 -1.82 3.88 -32.72
N LYS A 106 -2.59 2.82 -32.39
CA LYS A 106 -2.24 1.41 -32.61
C LYS A 106 -0.90 0.98 -32.00
N GLN A 107 -0.49 1.62 -30.92
CA GLN A 107 0.70 1.27 -30.15
C GLN A 107 0.36 0.20 -29.10
N LYS A 108 1.37 -0.60 -28.70
CA LYS A 108 1.22 -1.58 -27.60
C LYS A 108 0.91 -0.83 -26.31
N ILE A 109 -0.15 -1.22 -25.60
CA ILE A 109 -0.47 -0.69 -24.28
C ILE A 109 0.67 -1.01 -23.29
N TRP A 110 0.88 -0.11 -22.34
CA TRP A 110 1.79 -0.31 -21.21
C TRP A 110 1.00 -0.74 -19.99
N ASN A 111 1.30 -1.88 -19.45
CA ASN A 111 0.60 -2.46 -18.32
C ASN A 111 1.63 -3.02 -17.32
N PRO A 112 2.20 -2.18 -16.46
CA PRO A 112 3.13 -2.62 -15.43
C PRO A 112 2.43 -3.54 -14.43
N GLU A 113 3.18 -4.43 -13.80
CA GLU A 113 2.68 -5.24 -12.71
C GLU A 113 2.35 -4.33 -11.52
N ARG A 114 1.15 -4.50 -10.96
CA ARG A 114 0.64 -3.68 -9.86
C ARG A 114 0.15 -4.58 -8.73
N TYR A 115 0.57 -4.28 -7.53
CA TYR A 115 0.30 -5.05 -6.32
C TYR A 115 -0.21 -4.14 -5.22
N ILE A 116 -1.13 -4.63 -4.42
CA ILE A 116 -1.54 -4.01 -3.15
C ILE A 116 -1.51 -5.06 -2.05
N THR A 117 -0.86 -4.74 -0.93
CA THR A 117 -0.96 -5.52 0.30
C THR A 117 -2.00 -4.85 1.20
N LEU A 118 -3.11 -5.53 1.49
CA LEU A 118 -4.17 -4.94 2.29
C LEU A 118 -3.67 -4.52 3.67
N GLY A 119 -4.12 -3.37 4.14
CA GLY A 119 -3.79 -2.82 5.44
C GLY A 119 -4.83 -3.13 6.52
N ASN A 120 -4.57 -2.64 7.72
CA ASN A 120 -5.49 -2.86 8.83
C ASN A 120 -6.77 -2.01 8.73
N HIS A 121 -6.79 -1.00 7.88
CA HIS A 121 -7.98 -0.20 7.63
C HIS A 121 -8.93 -0.93 6.68
N GLU A 122 -8.45 -1.53 5.60
CA GLU A 122 -9.25 -2.42 4.75
C GLU A 122 -9.77 -3.64 5.55
N ASP A 123 -8.95 -4.19 6.45
CA ASP A 123 -9.32 -5.33 7.29
C ASP A 123 -10.44 -5.00 8.32
N ARG A 124 -10.79 -3.72 8.51
CA ARG A 124 -11.99 -3.34 9.28
C ARG A 124 -13.25 -3.98 8.72
N ILE A 125 -13.31 -4.20 7.40
CA ILE A 125 -14.43 -4.91 6.74
C ILE A 125 -14.54 -6.33 7.27
N ASN A 126 -13.47 -7.12 7.21
CA ASN A 126 -13.45 -8.50 7.70
C ASN A 126 -13.75 -8.58 9.20
N ARG A 127 -13.10 -7.75 10.00
CA ARG A 127 -13.36 -7.70 11.45
C ARG A 127 -14.79 -7.33 11.80
N THR A 128 -15.43 -6.49 10.99
CA THR A 128 -16.84 -6.15 11.20
C THR A 128 -17.75 -7.33 10.87
N ILE A 129 -17.42 -8.09 9.81
CA ILE A 129 -18.14 -9.32 9.45
C ILE A 129 -17.95 -10.38 10.56
N ASP A 130 -16.72 -10.59 11.02
CA ASP A 130 -16.42 -11.55 12.10
C ASP A 130 -17.21 -11.24 13.38
N ALA A 131 -17.33 -9.96 13.72
CA ALA A 131 -18.11 -9.51 14.88
C ALA A 131 -19.64 -9.56 14.63
N ASN A 132 -20.07 -9.52 13.38
CA ASN A 132 -21.47 -9.45 12.95
C ASN A 132 -21.71 -10.33 11.71
N PRO A 133 -21.73 -11.66 11.84
CA PRO A 133 -21.78 -12.58 10.69
C PRO A 133 -22.99 -12.38 9.77
N GLN A 134 -24.08 -11.78 10.28
CA GLN A 134 -25.27 -11.44 9.50
C GLN A 134 -25.01 -10.36 8.43
N LEU A 135 -23.86 -9.68 8.48
CA LEU A 135 -23.46 -8.69 7.49
C LEU A 135 -22.63 -9.27 6.33
N GLU A 136 -22.34 -10.58 6.38
CA GLU A 136 -21.67 -11.28 5.28
C GLU A 136 -22.48 -11.13 3.98
N GLY A 137 -21.80 -10.82 2.87
CA GLY A 137 -22.44 -10.52 1.59
C GLY A 137 -22.95 -9.07 1.46
N MET A 138 -23.22 -8.37 2.57
CA MET A 138 -23.48 -6.93 2.54
C MET A 138 -22.20 -6.13 2.57
N LEU A 139 -21.25 -6.52 3.41
CA LEU A 139 -19.88 -6.00 3.46
C LEU A 139 -18.97 -6.97 2.70
N SER A 140 -18.01 -6.45 1.94
CA SER A 140 -17.01 -7.27 1.26
C SER A 140 -15.83 -6.41 0.83
N LEU A 141 -14.62 -6.98 0.87
CA LEU A 141 -13.41 -6.38 0.28
C LEU A 141 -13.51 -6.24 -1.23
N ASP A 142 -14.26 -7.11 -1.92
CA ASP A 142 -14.46 -7.07 -3.38
C ASP A 142 -15.16 -5.80 -3.87
N LYS A 143 -15.76 -5.03 -2.95
CA LYS A 143 -16.34 -3.72 -3.26
C LYS A 143 -15.30 -2.62 -3.42
N LEU A 144 -14.08 -2.86 -3.00
CA LEU A 144 -12.92 -2.03 -3.33
C LEU A 144 -12.42 -2.43 -4.72
N ASP A 145 -12.32 -1.47 -5.62
CA ASP A 145 -12.07 -1.71 -7.05
C ASP A 145 -10.61 -2.07 -7.39
N TYR A 146 -9.88 -2.66 -6.46
CA TYR A 146 -8.46 -2.98 -6.64
C TYR A 146 -8.24 -3.99 -7.78
N GLU A 147 -8.84 -5.17 -7.70
CA GLU A 147 -8.72 -6.20 -8.73
C GLU A 147 -9.35 -5.79 -10.06
N LYS A 148 -10.51 -5.13 -10.01
CA LYS A 148 -11.18 -4.60 -11.22
C LYS A 148 -10.31 -3.60 -11.98
N SER A 149 -9.44 -2.89 -11.28
CA SER A 149 -8.45 -1.97 -11.84
C SER A 149 -7.17 -2.66 -12.31
N GLY A 150 -7.10 -4.00 -12.22
CA GLY A 150 -5.97 -4.82 -12.67
C GLY A 150 -4.80 -4.87 -11.69
N TRP A 151 -5.03 -4.64 -10.40
CA TRP A 151 -4.05 -4.85 -9.34
C TRP A 151 -4.19 -6.27 -8.77
N ARG A 152 -3.06 -6.83 -8.37
CA ARG A 152 -3.01 -8.09 -7.63
C ARG A 152 -3.09 -7.78 -6.16
N VAL A 153 -4.12 -8.30 -5.50
CA VAL A 153 -4.36 -8.08 -4.07
C VAL A 153 -3.70 -9.18 -3.26
N SER A 154 -2.97 -8.80 -2.22
CA SER A 154 -2.49 -9.72 -1.19
C SER A 154 -3.28 -9.46 0.08
N ASP A 155 -3.76 -10.54 0.68
CA ASP A 155 -4.55 -10.49 1.89
C ASP A 155 -3.79 -9.81 3.03
N TYR A 156 -4.57 -9.24 3.95
CA TYR A 156 -4.03 -8.62 5.13
C TYR A 156 -3.10 -9.57 5.88
N THR A 157 -1.90 -9.09 6.22
CA THR A 157 -0.83 -9.82 6.88
C THR A 157 -0.13 -10.92 6.06
N GLN A 158 -0.47 -11.07 4.77
CA GLN A 158 0.23 -12.00 3.88
C GLN A 158 1.34 -11.25 3.12
N PRO A 159 2.62 -11.45 3.45
CA PRO A 159 3.71 -10.82 2.71
C PRO A 159 3.84 -11.36 1.30
N ILE A 160 4.16 -10.49 0.35
CA ILE A 160 4.55 -10.88 -0.99
C ILE A 160 6.04 -10.64 -1.20
N CYS A 161 6.69 -11.51 -1.96
CA CYS A 161 8.10 -11.35 -2.33
C CYS A 161 8.19 -10.99 -3.82
N LEU A 162 8.76 -9.84 -4.12
CA LEU A 162 9.02 -9.37 -5.47
C LEU A 162 10.52 -9.10 -5.59
N ASP A 163 11.19 -9.82 -6.49
CA ASP A 163 12.61 -9.66 -6.77
C ASP A 163 13.51 -9.62 -5.51
N GLY A 164 13.16 -10.44 -4.50
CA GLY A 164 13.91 -10.56 -3.24
C GLY A 164 13.57 -9.51 -2.17
N VAL A 165 12.61 -8.61 -2.44
CA VAL A 165 12.07 -7.67 -1.46
C VAL A 165 10.70 -8.15 -0.97
N PHE A 166 10.54 -8.22 0.33
CA PHE A 166 9.27 -8.61 0.94
C PHE A 166 8.43 -7.37 1.26
N TYR A 167 7.18 -7.38 0.81
CA TYR A 167 6.20 -6.31 1.02
C TYR A 167 5.05 -6.82 1.86
N SER A 168 4.67 -6.06 2.86
CA SER A 168 3.46 -6.25 3.66
C SER A 168 3.08 -4.92 4.28
N HIS A 169 1.81 -4.68 4.56
CA HIS A 169 1.41 -3.48 5.26
C HIS A 169 2.17 -3.33 6.58
N TYR A 170 2.30 -4.45 7.34
CA TYR A 170 3.27 -4.57 8.43
C TYR A 170 3.68 -6.03 8.64
N PHE A 171 4.78 -6.24 9.35
CA PHE A 171 5.24 -7.56 9.77
C PHE A 171 4.96 -7.77 11.24
N TYR A 172 4.59 -9.00 11.60
CA TYR A 172 4.41 -9.41 12.99
C TYR A 172 5.72 -9.73 13.66
N ASN A 173 5.83 -9.34 14.91
CA ASN A 173 6.84 -9.90 15.79
C ASN A 173 6.41 -11.32 16.22
N PRO A 174 7.15 -12.37 15.84
CA PRO A 174 6.74 -13.75 16.12
C PRO A 174 6.70 -14.09 17.62
N MET A 175 7.40 -13.31 18.45
CA MET A 175 7.41 -13.52 19.91
C MET A 175 6.17 -12.94 20.59
N THR A 176 5.60 -11.88 20.06
CA THR A 176 4.50 -11.16 20.70
C THR A 176 3.18 -11.26 19.95
N GLY A 177 3.19 -11.73 18.69
CA GLY A 177 2.03 -11.75 17.81
C GLY A 177 1.49 -10.35 17.48
N LYS A 178 2.31 -9.30 17.67
CA LYS A 178 1.93 -7.90 17.41
C LYS A 178 2.72 -7.31 16.25
N PRO A 179 2.21 -6.30 15.56
CA PRO A 179 3.00 -5.57 14.57
C PRO A 179 4.31 -5.06 15.15
N TYR A 180 5.37 -5.08 14.34
CA TYR A 180 6.62 -4.44 14.74
C TYR A 180 6.38 -2.95 14.93
N GLY A 181 6.61 -2.46 16.15
CA GLY A 181 6.57 -1.06 16.54
C GLY A 181 7.97 -0.50 16.84
N GLY A 182 8.00 0.75 17.30
CA GLY A 182 9.22 1.44 17.68
C GLY A 182 10.03 1.99 16.50
N GLN A 183 11.18 2.58 16.79
CA GLN A 183 11.99 3.33 15.82
C GLN A 183 13.29 2.61 15.39
N ASN A 184 13.56 1.41 15.93
CA ASN A 184 14.80 0.71 15.61
C ASN A 184 14.64 -0.22 14.41
N ILE A 185 15.00 0.27 13.23
CA ILE A 185 14.92 -0.47 11.96
C ILE A 185 15.92 -1.61 11.89
N GLU A 186 17.08 -1.51 12.53
CA GLU A 186 18.10 -2.57 12.53
C GLU A 186 17.60 -3.80 13.28
N THR A 187 16.94 -3.61 14.42
CA THR A 187 16.32 -4.70 15.17
C THR A 187 15.24 -5.40 14.33
N ARG A 188 14.45 -4.64 13.57
CA ARG A 188 13.47 -5.23 12.63
C ARG A 188 14.16 -6.06 11.56
N LEU A 189 15.17 -5.51 10.88
CA LEU A 189 15.95 -6.23 9.88
C LEU A 189 16.52 -7.52 10.42
N LYS A 190 17.07 -7.49 11.64
CA LYS A 190 17.60 -8.67 12.30
C LYS A 190 16.54 -9.75 12.52
N THR A 191 15.33 -9.34 12.91
CA THR A 191 14.27 -10.27 13.32
C THR A 191 13.45 -10.76 12.14
N ILE A 192 13.15 -9.89 11.17
CA ILE A 192 12.46 -10.25 9.92
C ILE A 192 13.38 -11.10 9.04
N GLY A 193 14.69 -10.81 9.02
CA GLY A 193 15.70 -11.62 8.33
C GLY A 193 15.77 -11.45 6.81
N HIS A 194 14.98 -10.56 6.24
CA HIS A 194 14.89 -10.29 4.80
C HIS A 194 14.95 -8.80 4.50
N THR A 195 15.28 -8.45 3.26
CA THR A 195 15.00 -7.12 2.71
C THR A 195 13.49 -6.93 2.68
N PHE A 196 12.99 -5.85 3.25
CA PHE A 196 11.56 -5.61 3.37
C PHE A 196 11.17 -4.15 3.19
N SER A 197 9.91 -3.94 2.80
CA SER A 197 9.22 -2.66 2.84
C SER A 197 7.85 -2.81 3.49
N MET A 198 7.48 -1.85 4.35
CA MET A 198 6.21 -1.84 5.06
C MET A 198 5.67 -0.40 5.25
N GLY A 199 4.37 -0.28 5.47
CA GLY A 199 3.65 0.95 5.84
C GLY A 199 3.30 1.02 7.32
N HIS A 200 2.03 1.32 7.61
CA HIS A 200 1.38 1.29 8.91
C HIS A 200 1.84 2.35 9.92
N GLN A 201 3.13 2.50 10.12
CA GLN A 201 3.66 3.46 11.11
C GLN A 201 3.63 4.89 10.61
N GLN A 202 3.48 5.08 9.29
CA GLN A 202 3.39 6.40 8.66
C GLN A 202 4.56 7.33 9.02
N THR A 203 5.72 6.74 9.33
CA THR A 203 6.99 7.41 9.54
C THR A 203 8.01 6.84 8.58
N LEU A 204 8.87 7.68 8.02
CA LEU A 204 9.93 7.21 7.15
C LEU A 204 11.11 6.69 7.98
N MET A 205 11.44 5.40 7.81
CA MET A 205 12.64 4.81 8.38
C MET A 205 13.34 3.95 7.33
N TYR A 206 14.64 4.05 7.27
CA TYR A 206 15.47 3.22 6.40
C TYR A 206 16.66 2.67 7.19
N GLY A 207 16.98 1.41 6.95
CA GLY A 207 18.15 0.76 7.53
C GLY A 207 18.81 -0.21 6.58
N LEU A 208 20.09 -0.42 6.78
CA LEU A 208 20.93 -1.32 6.02
C LEU A 208 21.68 -2.25 6.98
N ARG A 209 21.72 -3.54 6.65
CA ARG A 209 22.48 -4.54 7.38
C ARG A 209 23.22 -5.46 6.41
N PHE A 210 24.43 -5.85 6.77
CA PHE A 210 25.19 -6.86 6.02
C PHE A 210 25.15 -8.21 6.76
N VAL A 211 24.82 -9.27 6.03
CA VAL A 211 24.81 -10.64 6.54
C VAL A 211 25.44 -11.56 5.52
N ALA A 212 26.55 -12.20 5.90
CA ALA A 212 27.28 -13.14 5.04
C ALA A 212 27.57 -12.56 3.62
N GLY A 213 28.02 -11.33 3.56
CA GLY A 213 28.36 -10.65 2.29
C GLY A 213 27.18 -10.12 1.49
N LYS A 214 25.94 -10.30 1.96
CA LYS A 214 24.72 -9.78 1.32
C LYS A 214 24.15 -8.60 2.10
N SER A 215 23.72 -7.56 1.38
CA SER A 215 22.99 -6.46 2.00
C SER A 215 21.52 -6.82 2.20
N GLN A 216 20.98 -6.41 3.35
CA GLN A 216 19.56 -6.43 3.65
C GLN A 216 19.10 -5.00 3.90
N HIS A 217 18.00 -4.60 3.28
CA HIS A 217 17.44 -3.26 3.37
C HIS A 217 16.08 -3.32 4.07
N GLY A 218 15.85 -2.42 5.01
CA GLY A 218 14.55 -2.25 5.66
C GLY A 218 14.01 -0.86 5.37
N LEU A 219 12.80 -0.78 4.85
CA LEU A 219 12.11 0.47 4.61
C LEU A 219 10.76 0.45 5.30
N VAL A 220 10.52 1.42 6.17
CA VAL A 220 9.17 1.78 6.61
C VAL A 220 8.82 3.03 5.85
N ALA A 221 7.77 2.96 5.05
CA ALA A 221 7.32 4.09 4.26
C ALA A 221 6.64 5.14 5.14
N GLY A 222 6.73 6.39 4.75
CA GLY A 222 5.93 7.47 5.35
C GLY A 222 4.43 7.30 5.08
N ALA A 223 3.73 8.42 4.98
CA ALA A 223 2.33 8.48 4.57
C ALA A 223 2.21 9.21 3.24
N CYS A 224 1.15 8.91 2.49
CA CYS A 224 0.85 9.51 1.19
C CYS A 224 -0.56 10.13 1.20
N TYR A 225 -0.84 10.98 2.18
CA TYR A 225 -2.07 11.76 2.27
C TYR A 225 -1.75 13.20 2.72
N LEU A 226 -2.64 14.14 2.42
CA LEU A 226 -2.43 15.57 2.68
C LEU A 226 -3.33 16.15 3.79
N HIS A 227 -4.19 15.33 4.37
CA HIS A 227 -5.07 15.73 5.46
C HIS A 227 -4.47 15.42 6.84
N ASP A 228 -5.04 16.01 7.87
CA ASP A 228 -4.68 15.72 9.25
C ASP A 228 -5.46 14.51 9.79
N GLU A 229 -4.77 13.68 10.55
CA GLU A 229 -5.38 12.57 11.27
C GLU A 229 -5.61 12.95 12.74
N ASP A 230 -6.86 12.83 13.18
CA ASP A 230 -7.28 13.22 14.54
C ASP A 230 -6.48 12.52 15.65
N TYR A 231 -6.11 11.27 15.42
CA TYR A 231 -5.40 10.46 16.42
C TYR A 231 -3.92 10.81 16.57
N LYS A 232 -3.35 11.54 15.61
CA LYS A 232 -1.93 11.92 15.64
C LYS A 232 -1.67 13.21 16.41
N GLY A 233 -2.68 14.07 16.50
CA GLY A 233 -2.53 15.42 17.01
C GLY A 233 -1.60 16.31 16.16
N PRO A 234 -1.46 17.61 16.51
CA PRO A 234 -0.74 18.58 15.66
C PRO A 234 0.72 18.22 15.40
N GLN A 235 1.43 17.69 16.40
CA GLN A 235 2.84 17.32 16.26
C GLN A 235 3.02 16.11 15.34
N GLY A 236 2.16 15.08 15.48
CA GLY A 236 2.20 13.89 14.63
C GLY A 236 1.84 14.22 13.20
N ASN A 237 0.86 15.08 12.97
CA ASN A 237 0.44 15.51 11.64
C ASN A 237 1.50 16.36 10.92
N ALA A 238 2.30 17.14 11.65
CA ALA A 238 3.39 17.92 11.09
C ALA A 238 4.64 17.10 10.74
N HIS A 239 4.71 15.86 11.16
CA HIS A 239 5.99 15.12 11.20
C HIS A 239 6.32 14.39 9.88
N TRP A 240 5.32 13.90 9.11
CA TRP A 240 5.60 12.96 8.00
C TRP A 240 4.60 13.05 6.84
N ARG A 241 4.79 14.06 6.02
CA ARG A 241 4.08 14.17 4.75
C ARG A 241 5.07 14.37 3.62
#